data_496b0b81390b72915df8311b07904b8c
#
_entry.id   496b0b81390b72915df8311b07904b8c
#
_cell.length_a   1.000
_cell.length_b   1.000
_cell.length_c   1.000
_cell.angle_alpha   90.00
_cell.angle_beta   90.00
_cell.angle_gamma   90.00
#
_symmetry.space_group_name_H-M   'P 1'
#
loop_
_entity.id
_entity.type
_entity.pdbx_description
1 polymer ?
#
loop_
_entity_poly.entity_id
_entity_poly.type
_entity_poly.pdbx_seq_one_letter_code
_entity_poly.pdbx_strand_id
1 'polypeptide(L)'
;MPLGSSRLPGPREHGVDARLDAFHLKPGFDLPQWMTNEVIMADKVLLVCDKWYMEKADFRKGGVGWETMVIQGDMLYQGDNRQKYIAIIREDAADEALPIYMKSKYAFNWGKELGIDPKRLEELVLCIFDCDIEPELGAVPAYVKQKIHKNGNAKQDKPSARRGPRR
;
A
#
# COMPACT_ATOMS: atom_id res chain seq x y z
N MET A 1 9.95 -37.25 -16.62
CA MET A 1 10.09 -36.58 -15.33
C MET A 1 10.06 -35.07 -15.59
N PRO A 2 9.03 -34.31 -15.19
CA PRO A 2 9.08 -32.87 -15.34
C PRO A 2 10.03 -32.31 -14.28
N LEU A 3 11.05 -31.59 -14.75
CA LEU A 3 11.95 -30.80 -13.92
C LEU A 3 11.11 -29.82 -13.08
N GLY A 4 11.11 -30.04 -11.78
CA GLY A 4 10.48 -29.13 -10.85
C GLY A 4 11.14 -27.77 -10.95
N SER A 5 10.50 -26.85 -11.65
CA SER A 5 10.82 -25.43 -11.51
C SER A 5 10.49 -25.06 -10.07
N SER A 6 11.50 -24.73 -9.29
CA SER A 6 11.37 -24.08 -7.98
C SER A 6 10.78 -22.68 -8.20
N ARG A 7 9.51 -22.63 -8.59
CA ARG A 7 8.76 -21.40 -8.70
C ARG A 7 8.48 -20.94 -7.28
N LEU A 8 9.01 -19.79 -6.90
CA LEU A 8 8.68 -19.18 -5.62
C LEU A 8 7.16 -19.01 -5.52
N PRO A 9 6.55 -19.33 -4.36
CA PRO A 9 5.12 -19.18 -4.18
C PRO A 9 4.70 -17.74 -4.45
N GLY A 10 3.63 -17.59 -5.22
CA GLY A 10 3.05 -16.27 -5.51
C GLY A 10 1.85 -15.96 -4.61
N PRO A 11 1.27 -14.76 -4.70
CA PRO A 11 0.10 -14.37 -3.90
C PRO A 11 -1.08 -15.36 -3.98
N ARG A 12 -1.31 -15.99 -5.14
CA ARG A 12 -2.39 -16.97 -5.31
C ARG A 12 -2.25 -18.21 -4.43
N GLU A 13 -1.04 -18.65 -4.12
CA GLU A 13 -0.77 -19.77 -3.22
C GLU A 13 -1.08 -19.43 -1.76
N HIS A 14 -1.22 -18.14 -1.47
CA HIS A 14 -1.64 -17.60 -0.16
C HIS A 14 -3.11 -17.18 -0.12
N GLY A 15 -3.95 -17.68 -1.05
CA GLY A 15 -5.39 -17.43 -1.05
C GLY A 15 -5.84 -16.10 -1.66
N VAL A 16 -4.93 -15.34 -2.27
CA VAL A 16 -5.27 -14.10 -2.97
C VAL A 16 -5.83 -14.43 -4.35
N ASP A 17 -7.04 -13.97 -4.67
CA ASP A 17 -7.59 -14.06 -6.04
C ASP A 17 -6.93 -13.03 -6.97
N ALA A 18 -5.63 -13.22 -7.23
CA ALA A 18 -4.87 -12.35 -8.11
C ALA A 18 -5.28 -12.54 -9.58
N ARG A 19 -5.70 -11.43 -10.20
CA ARG A 19 -6.11 -11.39 -11.61
C ARG A 19 -4.92 -10.90 -12.46
N LEU A 20 -4.59 -11.64 -13.50
CA LEU A 20 -3.51 -11.33 -14.45
C LEU A 20 -4.01 -11.57 -15.86
N ASP A 21 -3.64 -10.71 -16.78
CA ASP A 21 -3.93 -10.84 -18.21
C ASP A 21 -3.50 -12.21 -18.76
N ALA A 22 -2.28 -12.63 -18.45
CA ALA A 22 -1.71 -13.90 -18.88
C ALA A 22 -2.56 -15.15 -18.53
N PHE A 23 -3.41 -15.06 -17.50
CA PHE A 23 -4.26 -16.17 -17.06
C PHE A 23 -5.73 -16.03 -17.46
N HIS A 24 -6.19 -14.79 -17.67
CA HIS A 24 -7.61 -14.50 -17.81
C HIS A 24 -8.01 -14.01 -19.20
N LEU A 25 -7.07 -13.44 -19.97
CA LEU A 25 -7.34 -13.04 -21.34
C LEU A 25 -7.31 -14.24 -22.28
N LYS A 26 -8.24 -14.23 -23.24
CA LYS A 26 -8.31 -15.17 -24.35
C LYS A 26 -8.26 -14.41 -25.67
N PRO A 27 -7.82 -15.05 -26.76
CA PRO A 27 -7.89 -14.45 -28.08
C PRO A 27 -9.31 -13.93 -28.39
N GLY A 28 -9.39 -12.68 -28.84
CA GLY A 28 -10.66 -12.00 -29.14
C GLY A 28 -11.22 -11.12 -28.01
N PHE A 29 -10.63 -11.13 -26.81
CA PHE A 29 -11.02 -10.19 -25.76
C PHE A 29 -10.50 -8.78 -26.05
N ASP A 30 -11.30 -7.78 -25.69
CA ASP A 30 -10.88 -6.38 -25.69
C ASP A 30 -10.02 -6.12 -24.44
N LEU A 31 -8.70 -6.02 -24.62
CA LEU A 31 -7.74 -5.82 -23.53
C LEU A 31 -7.98 -4.52 -22.75
N PRO A 32 -8.16 -3.35 -23.38
CA PRO A 32 -8.47 -2.12 -22.66
C PRO A 32 -9.72 -2.20 -21.80
N GLN A 33 -10.79 -2.79 -22.33
CA GLN A 33 -12.04 -2.94 -21.58
C GLN A 33 -11.90 -3.91 -20.42
N TRP A 34 -11.25 -5.06 -20.65
CA TRP A 34 -10.97 -6.03 -19.60
C TRP A 34 -10.20 -5.40 -18.45
N MET A 35 -9.10 -4.71 -18.76
CA MET A 35 -8.25 -4.06 -17.77
C MET A 35 -9.00 -2.96 -17.00
N THR A 36 -9.81 -2.16 -17.66
CA THR A 36 -10.64 -1.15 -17.01
C THR A 36 -11.59 -1.80 -16.00
N ASN A 37 -12.25 -2.89 -16.38
CA ASN A 37 -13.16 -3.62 -15.51
C ASN A 37 -12.42 -4.23 -14.30
N GLU A 38 -11.26 -4.86 -14.52
CA GLU A 38 -10.45 -5.46 -13.43
C GLU A 38 -9.98 -4.39 -12.45
N VAL A 39 -9.53 -3.23 -12.92
CA VAL A 39 -9.13 -2.12 -12.03
C VAL A 39 -10.32 -1.61 -11.20
N ILE A 40 -11.48 -1.42 -11.83
CA ILE A 40 -12.67 -0.92 -11.13
C ILE A 40 -13.16 -1.91 -10.08
N MET A 41 -13.17 -3.20 -10.40
CA MET A 41 -13.73 -4.27 -9.55
C MET A 41 -12.77 -4.76 -8.47
N ALA A 42 -11.47 -4.50 -8.61
CA ALA A 42 -10.48 -4.97 -7.66
C ALA A 42 -10.57 -4.26 -6.31
N ASP A 43 -10.46 -5.00 -5.20
CA ASP A 43 -10.27 -4.45 -3.86
C ASP A 43 -8.88 -3.85 -3.71
N LYS A 44 -7.87 -4.49 -4.30
CA LYS A 44 -6.47 -4.06 -4.29
C LYS A 44 -5.87 -4.14 -5.70
N VAL A 45 -5.10 -3.13 -6.08
CA VAL A 45 -4.38 -3.07 -7.36
C VAL A 45 -2.89 -2.99 -7.05
N LEU A 46 -2.12 -3.99 -7.49
CA LEU A 46 -0.67 -4.03 -7.31
C LEU A 46 0.03 -3.45 -8.52
N LEU A 47 0.82 -2.42 -8.31
CA LEU A 47 1.63 -1.75 -9.34
C LEU A 47 3.09 -2.15 -9.16
N VAL A 48 3.60 -2.99 -10.04
CA VAL A 48 5.02 -3.37 -10.05
C VAL A 48 5.79 -2.32 -10.84
N CYS A 49 6.49 -1.47 -10.10
CA CYS A 49 7.14 -0.28 -10.62
C CYS A 49 8.64 -0.49 -10.79
N ASP A 50 9.11 -0.33 -12.01
CA ASP A 50 10.52 -0.22 -12.38
C ASP A 50 10.74 1.05 -13.23
N LYS A 51 11.96 1.31 -13.62
CA LYS A 51 12.30 2.46 -14.46
C LYS A 51 11.51 2.48 -15.77
N TRP A 52 11.33 1.33 -16.40
CA TRP A 52 10.61 1.21 -17.65
C TRP A 52 9.11 1.52 -17.49
N TYR A 53 8.49 1.01 -16.42
CA TYR A 53 7.10 1.33 -16.08
C TYR A 53 6.94 2.83 -15.83
N MET A 54 7.81 3.41 -14.98
CA MET A 54 7.78 4.83 -14.64
C MET A 54 7.84 5.72 -15.89
N GLU A 55 8.83 5.49 -16.77
CA GLU A 55 8.97 6.27 -17.99
C GLU A 55 7.75 6.18 -18.91
N LYS A 56 7.15 5.00 -19.04
CA LYS A 56 5.94 4.83 -19.86
C LYS A 56 4.70 5.44 -19.23
N ALA A 57 4.56 5.33 -17.91
CA ALA A 57 3.45 5.89 -17.18
C ALA A 57 3.46 7.43 -17.21
N ASP A 58 4.60 8.05 -16.95
CA ASP A 58 4.75 9.50 -16.92
C ASP A 58 4.59 10.14 -18.30
N PHE A 59 5.07 9.47 -19.33
CA PHE A 59 4.93 9.95 -20.73
C PHE A 59 3.71 9.39 -21.47
N ARG A 60 2.85 8.61 -20.81
CA ARG A 60 1.62 8.01 -21.36
C ARG A 60 1.87 7.21 -22.64
N LYS A 61 2.90 6.36 -22.65
CA LYS A 61 3.32 5.59 -23.81
C LYS A 61 2.73 4.17 -23.82
N GLY A 62 2.10 3.79 -24.93
CA GLY A 62 1.61 2.42 -25.17
C GLY A 62 0.55 1.94 -24.17
N GLY A 63 0.52 0.65 -23.90
CA GLY A 63 -0.42 0.02 -22.98
C GLY A 63 -0.32 0.55 -21.55
N VAL A 64 0.89 0.75 -21.04
CA VAL A 64 1.14 1.35 -19.72
C VAL A 64 0.55 2.75 -19.60
N GLY A 65 0.58 3.54 -20.66
CA GLY A 65 -0.07 4.85 -20.69
C GLY A 65 -1.58 4.76 -20.52
N TRP A 66 -2.23 3.77 -21.13
CA TRP A 66 -3.66 3.50 -20.94
C TRP A 66 -3.96 3.05 -19.49
N GLU A 67 -3.21 2.08 -18.98
CA GLU A 67 -3.32 1.62 -17.59
C GLU A 67 -3.24 2.79 -16.60
N THR A 68 -2.26 3.66 -16.78
CA THR A 68 -2.08 4.85 -15.97
C THR A 68 -3.29 5.77 -15.99
N MET A 69 -3.92 5.96 -17.16
CA MET A 69 -5.12 6.79 -17.28
C MET A 69 -6.31 6.17 -16.53
N VAL A 70 -6.51 4.87 -16.64
CA VAL A 70 -7.57 4.14 -15.92
C VAL A 70 -7.36 4.24 -14.42
N ILE A 71 -6.13 3.97 -13.94
CA ILE A 71 -5.77 4.03 -12.52
C ILE A 71 -5.98 5.45 -11.97
N GLN A 72 -5.47 6.47 -12.65
CA GLN A 72 -5.65 7.87 -12.21
C GLN A 72 -7.13 8.28 -12.21
N GLY A 73 -7.91 7.84 -13.22
CA GLY A 73 -9.34 8.09 -13.27
C GLY A 73 -10.09 7.45 -12.10
N ASP A 74 -9.78 6.19 -11.78
CA ASP A 74 -10.38 5.50 -10.65
C ASP A 74 -9.97 6.13 -9.30
N MET A 75 -8.69 6.51 -9.13
CA MET A 75 -8.21 7.25 -7.95
C MET A 75 -8.98 8.56 -7.73
N LEU A 76 -9.24 9.31 -8.79
CA LEU A 76 -10.00 10.56 -8.72
C LEU A 76 -11.47 10.30 -8.38
N TYR A 77 -12.08 9.30 -8.99
CA TYR A 77 -13.48 8.95 -8.76
C TYR A 77 -13.75 8.43 -7.35
N GLN A 78 -12.85 7.60 -6.82
CA GLN A 78 -12.99 6.99 -5.48
C GLN A 78 -12.58 7.91 -4.33
N GLY A 79 -12.14 9.14 -4.60
CA GLY A 79 -11.76 10.10 -3.56
C GLY A 79 -10.58 9.62 -2.72
N ASP A 80 -9.55 9.10 -3.38
CA ASP A 80 -8.32 8.61 -2.74
C ASP A 80 -8.56 7.48 -1.72
N ASN A 81 -9.22 6.40 -2.13
CA ASN A 81 -9.22 5.15 -1.36
C ASN A 81 -7.77 4.67 -1.21
N ARG A 82 -7.15 5.07 -0.10
CA ARG A 82 -5.71 5.08 0.14
C ARG A 82 -5.07 3.69 0.11
N GLN A 83 -5.89 2.66 0.29
CA GLN A 83 -5.40 1.29 0.43
C GLN A 83 -5.60 0.44 -0.83
N LYS A 84 -6.32 0.92 -1.83
CA LYS A 84 -6.58 0.17 -3.05
C LYS A 84 -5.32 -0.02 -3.90
N TYR A 85 -4.49 1.02 -4.01
CA TYR A 85 -3.32 1.02 -4.89
C TYR A 85 -2.03 0.81 -4.11
N ILE A 86 -1.40 -0.33 -4.31
CA ILE A 86 -0.17 -0.76 -3.63
C ILE A 86 0.96 -0.78 -4.65
N ALA A 87 1.99 0.04 -4.46
CA ALA A 87 3.17 0.03 -5.31
C ALA A 87 4.26 -0.87 -4.75
N ILE A 88 4.91 -1.62 -5.64
CA ILE A 88 6.07 -2.47 -5.37
C ILE A 88 7.23 -1.96 -6.23
N ILE A 89 8.27 -1.45 -5.59
CA ILE A 89 9.46 -0.90 -6.24
C ILE A 89 10.42 -2.03 -6.59
N ARG A 90 10.82 -2.08 -7.86
CA ARG A 90 11.78 -3.04 -8.42
C ARG A 90 13.06 -2.34 -8.92
N GLU A 91 13.45 -1.26 -8.27
CA GLU A 91 14.71 -0.56 -8.47
C GLU A 91 15.38 -0.29 -7.12
N ASP A 92 16.63 0.17 -7.15
CA ASP A 92 17.39 0.45 -5.92
C ASP A 92 16.89 1.72 -5.22
N ALA A 93 16.38 2.68 -5.99
CA ALA A 93 15.81 3.91 -5.48
C ALA A 93 14.35 4.11 -5.93
N ALA A 94 13.51 4.60 -5.02
CA ALA A 94 12.11 4.85 -5.28
C ALA A 94 11.88 5.91 -6.39
N ASP A 95 12.76 6.90 -6.46
CA ASP A 95 12.68 7.97 -7.47
C ASP A 95 12.91 7.47 -8.90
N GLU A 96 13.56 6.32 -9.05
CA GLU A 96 13.83 5.69 -10.33
C GLU A 96 12.72 4.74 -10.80
N ALA A 97 11.78 4.41 -9.92
CA ALA A 97 10.73 3.44 -10.17
C ALA A 97 9.32 4.01 -10.14
N LEU A 98 9.04 4.94 -9.21
CA LEU A 98 7.69 5.42 -8.99
C LEU A 98 7.31 6.52 -9.99
N PRO A 99 6.22 6.34 -10.75
CA PRO A 99 5.66 7.41 -11.56
C PRO A 99 5.16 8.57 -10.69
N ILE A 100 5.10 9.77 -11.28
CA ILE A 100 4.77 11.02 -10.56
C ILE A 100 3.51 10.88 -9.71
N TYR A 101 2.46 10.26 -10.21
CA TYR A 101 1.18 10.13 -9.51
C TYR A 101 1.22 9.18 -8.29
N MET A 102 2.27 8.36 -8.17
CA MET A 102 2.48 7.44 -7.04
C MET A 102 3.50 7.92 -6.02
N LYS A 103 4.26 9.00 -6.30
CA LYS A 103 5.35 9.47 -5.42
C LYS A 103 4.90 9.89 -4.01
N SER A 104 3.64 10.23 -3.82
CA SER A 104 3.08 10.54 -2.49
C SER A 104 2.65 9.29 -1.69
N LYS A 105 2.68 8.10 -2.27
CA LYS A 105 2.22 6.86 -1.64
C LYS A 105 3.39 6.11 -1.01
N TYR A 106 3.13 5.49 0.13
CA TYR A 106 4.06 4.50 0.68
C TYR A 106 4.09 3.28 -0.24
N ALA A 107 5.29 2.74 -0.49
CA ALA A 107 5.49 1.64 -1.41
C ALA A 107 6.39 0.56 -0.79
N PHE A 108 6.15 -0.71 -1.15
CA PHE A 108 7.07 -1.79 -0.81
C PHE A 108 8.34 -1.68 -1.64
N ASN A 109 9.49 -1.55 -1.00
CA ASN A 109 10.77 -1.58 -1.69
C ASN A 109 11.34 -3.00 -1.72
N TRP A 110 11.20 -3.67 -2.86
CA TRP A 110 11.75 -5.03 -3.06
C TRP A 110 13.11 -5.02 -3.75
N GLY A 111 13.58 -3.85 -4.22
CA GLY A 111 14.84 -3.71 -4.91
C GLY A 111 14.86 -4.39 -6.28
N LYS A 112 16.00 -4.29 -6.95
CA LYS A 112 16.20 -4.76 -8.32
C LYS A 112 16.49 -6.25 -8.44
N GLU A 113 16.89 -6.91 -7.35
CA GLU A 113 17.27 -8.32 -7.37
C GLU A 113 16.12 -9.23 -7.79
N LEU A 114 16.44 -10.26 -8.57
CA LEU A 114 15.48 -11.29 -8.97
C LEU A 114 15.17 -12.18 -7.76
N GLY A 115 13.91 -12.32 -7.46
CA GLY A 115 13.41 -13.15 -6.36
C GLY A 115 12.46 -12.38 -5.45
N ILE A 116 11.69 -13.13 -4.70
CA ILE A 116 10.78 -12.60 -3.68
C ILE A 116 11.23 -13.15 -2.34
N ASP A 117 11.66 -12.27 -1.44
CA ASP A 117 11.92 -12.63 -0.05
C ASP A 117 10.60 -13.10 0.58
N PRO A 118 10.56 -14.28 1.22
CA PRO A 118 9.35 -14.79 1.87
C PRO A 118 8.71 -13.82 2.86
N LYS A 119 9.52 -13.05 3.61
CA LYS A 119 9.00 -12.03 4.54
C LYS A 119 8.30 -10.89 3.82
N ARG A 120 8.87 -10.41 2.72
CA ARG A 120 8.26 -9.36 1.89
C ARG A 120 6.95 -9.83 1.26
N LEU A 121 6.88 -11.09 0.88
CA LEU A 121 5.64 -11.68 0.38
C LEU A 121 4.60 -11.78 1.49
N GLU A 122 4.97 -12.21 2.70
CA GLU A 122 4.10 -12.26 3.87
C GLU A 122 3.55 -10.87 4.21
N GLU A 123 4.40 -9.85 4.28
CA GLU A 123 3.98 -8.46 4.51
C GLU A 123 2.99 -7.96 3.43
N LEU A 124 3.23 -8.29 2.17
CA LEU A 124 2.31 -7.95 1.09
C LEU A 124 0.97 -8.65 1.24
N VAL A 125 0.97 -9.94 1.56
CA VAL A 125 -0.26 -10.72 1.76
C VAL A 125 -1.07 -10.16 2.94
N LEU A 126 -0.43 -9.86 4.07
CA LEU A 126 -1.08 -9.21 5.20
C LEU A 126 -1.69 -7.86 4.81
N CYS A 127 -0.96 -7.05 4.04
CA CYS A 127 -1.46 -5.78 3.53
C CYS A 127 -2.67 -5.95 2.58
N ILE A 128 -2.68 -6.98 1.73
CA ILE A 128 -3.81 -7.27 0.83
C ILE A 128 -5.07 -7.63 1.61
N PHE A 129 -4.93 -8.37 2.70
CA PHE A 129 -6.03 -8.78 3.57
C PHE A 129 -6.39 -7.75 4.65
N ASP A 130 -5.79 -6.54 4.60
CA ASP A 130 -5.97 -5.47 5.59
C ASP A 130 -5.71 -5.96 7.04
N CYS A 131 -4.73 -6.88 7.21
CA CYS A 131 -4.31 -7.37 8.50
C CYS A 131 -3.30 -6.41 9.14
N ASP A 132 -3.47 -6.14 10.43
CA ASP A 132 -2.53 -5.32 11.19
C ASP A 132 -1.16 -6.03 11.31
N ILE A 133 -0.11 -5.31 10.92
CA ILE A 133 1.29 -5.76 11.08
C ILE A 133 1.89 -5.17 12.37
N GLU A 134 1.11 -4.32 13.05
CA GLU A 134 1.57 -3.60 14.23
C GLU A 134 1.66 -4.55 15.44
N PRO A 135 2.80 -4.58 16.16
CA PRO A 135 2.92 -5.37 17.39
C PRO A 135 1.93 -4.91 18.45
N GLU A 136 1.42 -5.83 19.25
CA GLU A 136 0.56 -5.48 20.38
C GLU A 136 1.23 -4.44 21.30
N LEU A 137 0.47 -3.43 21.70
CA LEU A 137 0.94 -2.43 22.64
C LEU A 137 1.26 -3.07 23.98
N GLY A 138 2.50 -2.98 24.39
CA GLY A 138 2.92 -3.40 25.72
C GLY A 138 2.25 -2.57 26.83
N ALA A 139 2.21 -3.13 28.04
CA ALA A 139 1.66 -2.43 29.19
C ALA A 139 2.46 -1.15 29.51
N VAL A 140 1.75 -0.06 29.84
CA VAL A 140 2.40 1.19 30.25
C VAL A 140 3.29 0.95 31.48
N PRO A 141 4.59 1.29 31.42
CA PRO A 141 5.52 1.06 32.52
C PRO A 141 5.10 1.74 33.83
N ALA A 142 5.39 1.10 34.96
CA ALA A 142 5.00 1.59 36.28
C ALA A 142 5.51 3.02 36.58
N TYR A 143 6.72 3.36 36.13
CA TYR A 143 7.29 4.70 36.29
C TYR A 143 6.54 5.79 35.55
N VAL A 144 5.91 5.46 34.43
CA VAL A 144 5.06 6.39 33.66
C VAL A 144 3.74 6.60 34.37
N LYS A 145 3.09 5.51 34.82
CA LYS A 145 1.85 5.56 35.63
C LYS A 145 2.00 6.43 36.86
N GLN A 146 3.12 6.28 37.61
CA GLN A 146 3.40 7.10 38.78
C GLN A 146 3.54 8.60 38.46
N LYS A 147 4.16 8.97 37.34
CA LYS A 147 4.29 10.37 36.91
C LYS A 147 2.96 10.98 36.47
N ILE A 148 2.12 10.18 35.80
CA ILE A 148 0.78 10.64 35.40
C ILE A 148 -0.07 10.95 36.62
N HIS A 149 -0.07 10.08 37.64
CA HIS A 149 -0.79 10.29 38.90
C HIS A 149 -0.28 11.53 39.67
N LYS A 150 1.03 11.76 39.76
CA LYS A 150 1.59 12.95 40.41
C LYS A 150 1.19 14.24 39.68
N ASN A 151 1.18 14.25 38.32
CA ASN A 151 0.80 15.41 37.56
C ASN A 151 -0.73 15.65 37.55
N GLY A 152 -1.54 14.60 37.69
CA GLY A 152 -3.01 14.69 37.83
C GLY A 152 -3.40 15.36 39.14
N ASN A 153 -2.77 15.02 40.25
CA ASN A 153 -3.03 15.63 41.55
C ASN A 153 -2.53 17.08 41.66
N ALA A 154 -1.47 17.44 40.94
CA ALA A 154 -0.96 18.83 40.90
C ALA A 154 -1.86 19.83 40.16
N LYS A 155 -2.81 19.35 39.36
CA LYS A 155 -3.80 20.23 38.68
C LYS A 155 -5.05 20.49 39.51
N GLN A 156 -5.33 19.72 40.56
CA GLN A 156 -6.48 19.90 41.45
C GLN A 156 -6.23 20.90 42.59
N ASP A 157 -4.96 21.21 42.91
CA ASP A 157 -4.59 22.10 44.02
C ASP A 157 -4.35 23.58 43.62
N LYS A 158 -4.83 24.04 42.47
CA LYS A 158 -4.85 25.48 42.20
C LYS A 158 -6.12 26.09 42.79
N PRO A 159 -6.02 26.93 43.87
CA PRO A 159 -7.16 27.61 44.45
C PRO A 159 -7.76 28.53 43.37
N SER A 160 -9.06 28.42 43.18
CA SER A 160 -9.83 29.31 42.29
C SER A 160 -9.68 30.74 42.78
N ALA A 161 -8.98 31.57 42.04
CA ALA A 161 -8.94 33.02 42.29
C ALA A 161 -10.36 33.58 42.12
N ARG A 162 -11.00 33.93 43.27
CA ARG A 162 -12.27 34.63 43.33
C ARG A 162 -12.11 35.94 42.56
N ARG A 163 -12.81 36.08 41.44
CA ARG A 163 -13.00 37.37 40.79
C ARG A 163 -13.91 38.22 41.71
N GLY A 164 -13.36 39.26 42.31
CA GLY A 164 -14.14 40.28 43.02
C GLY A 164 -15.07 41.06 42.07
N PRO A 165 -16.13 41.67 42.61
CA PRO A 165 -17.10 42.35 41.80
C PRO A 165 -16.52 43.64 41.18
N ARG A 166 -16.74 43.84 39.89
CA ARG A 166 -16.48 45.13 39.21
C ARG A 166 -17.57 46.12 39.61
N ARG A 167 -17.14 47.24 40.12
CA ARG A 167 -17.97 48.47 40.20
C ARG A 167 -17.91 49.24 38.87
#